data_88fa054630aa09be75e01ce28b0181fa
#
_entry.id   88fa054630aa09be75e01ce28b0181fa
#
_cell.length_a   1.000
_cell.length_b   1.000
_cell.length_c   1.000
_cell.angle_alpha   90.00
_cell.angle_beta   90.00
_cell.angle_gamma   90.00
#
_symmetry.space_group_name_H-M   'P 1'
#
loop_
_entity.id
_entity.type
_entity.pdbx_description
1 polymer ?
#
loop_
_entity_poly.entity_id
_entity_poly.type
_entity_poly.pdbx_seq_one_letter_code
_entity_poly.pdbx_strand_id
1 'polypeptide(L)'
;ILGNHDQAGIAGLSDWGGEQFGKELAQICLDYKLDGIGFDDEYSRYYGSGKWFAGPSSQQAARLCYETKKAMKELCPWETWVHLYYLGYIQSSLPSVFIDGVEHKPSEFIDNVCADYGGSARPVNGMGLSGCAGNSIQLNYGYSISSSGAKALMNQGYGWIMWFAFDPSGTGTVNNNRSHSLRQFRNVAEGCYEQSVRDPKNVYNKISEGQYDPAPHPIN
;
A
#
# COMPACT_ATOMS: atom_id res chain seq x y z
N ILE A 1 -3.23 -7.85 4.64
CA ILE A 1 -2.81 -8.65 5.81
C ILE A 1 -2.45 -7.70 6.92
N LEU A 2 -3.19 -7.74 7.99
CA LEU A 2 -2.95 -6.94 9.19
C LEU A 2 -2.11 -7.75 10.18
N GLY A 3 -0.99 -7.18 10.62
CA GLY A 3 -0.23 -7.70 11.75
C GLY A 3 -1.01 -7.54 13.05
N ASN A 4 -0.86 -8.47 13.97
CA ASN A 4 -1.60 -8.42 15.23
C ASN A 4 -0.76 -7.75 16.31
N HIS A 5 -1.36 -6.80 17.01
CA HIS A 5 -0.75 -6.11 18.14
C HIS A 5 -0.22 -7.11 19.19
N ASP A 6 1.01 -6.90 19.65
CA ASP A 6 1.68 -7.71 20.68
C ASP A 6 1.81 -9.22 20.36
N GLN A 7 1.66 -9.59 19.10
CA GLN A 7 1.90 -10.93 18.60
C GLN A 7 3.13 -10.97 17.69
N ALA A 8 3.55 -12.18 17.33
CA ALA A 8 4.55 -12.33 16.28
C ALA A 8 3.96 -11.84 14.96
N GLY A 9 4.42 -10.68 14.49
CA GLY A 9 3.94 -10.07 13.27
C GLY A 9 4.59 -10.65 12.03
N ILE A 10 4.11 -10.23 10.88
CA ILE A 10 4.61 -10.67 9.56
C ILE A 10 6.08 -10.28 9.33
N ALA A 11 6.55 -9.16 9.90
CA ALA A 11 7.96 -8.78 9.86
C ALA A 11 8.88 -9.70 10.72
N GLY A 12 8.30 -10.61 11.50
CA GLY A 12 9.01 -11.57 12.32
C GLY A 12 9.13 -12.97 11.70
N LEU A 13 8.62 -13.19 10.49
CA LEU A 13 8.74 -14.48 9.80
C LEU A 13 10.20 -14.77 9.43
N SER A 14 10.62 -16.03 9.61
CA SER A 14 11.91 -16.50 9.08
C SER A 14 11.89 -16.50 7.54
N ASP A 15 13.05 -16.68 6.91
CA ASP A 15 13.12 -16.82 5.45
C ASP A 15 12.24 -17.96 4.95
N TRP A 16 12.26 -19.09 5.64
CA TRP A 16 11.39 -20.22 5.33
C TRP A 16 9.91 -19.89 5.57
N GLY A 17 9.58 -19.24 6.69
CA GLY A 17 8.22 -18.82 7.01
C GLY A 17 7.67 -17.82 5.99
N GLY A 18 8.48 -16.86 5.58
CA GLY A 18 8.14 -15.88 4.54
C GLY A 18 7.89 -16.53 3.19
N GLU A 19 8.73 -17.51 2.80
CA GLU A 19 8.54 -18.27 1.57
C GLU A 19 7.22 -19.07 1.57
N GLN A 20 6.93 -19.80 2.66
CA GLN A 20 5.69 -20.59 2.74
C GLN A 20 4.46 -19.69 2.75
N PHE A 21 4.49 -18.62 3.56
CA PHE A 21 3.37 -17.68 3.65
C PHE A 21 3.16 -16.91 2.34
N GLY A 22 4.22 -16.52 1.65
CA GLY A 22 4.14 -15.90 0.34
C GLY A 22 3.45 -16.78 -0.71
N LYS A 23 3.71 -18.10 -0.68
CA LYS A 23 3.02 -19.07 -1.54
C LYS A 23 1.52 -19.19 -1.23
N GLU A 24 1.16 -19.22 0.05
CA GLU A 24 -0.24 -19.26 0.48
C GLU A 24 -0.98 -17.98 0.06
N LEU A 25 -0.34 -16.82 0.20
CA LEU A 25 -0.90 -15.54 -0.23
C LEU A 25 -1.08 -15.47 -1.76
N ALA A 26 -0.13 -16.00 -2.52
CA ALA A 26 -0.24 -16.09 -3.97
C ALA A 26 -1.41 -16.99 -4.40
N GLN A 27 -1.64 -18.10 -3.68
CA GLN A 27 -2.79 -18.95 -3.93
C GLN A 27 -4.11 -18.23 -3.65
N ILE A 28 -4.18 -17.46 -2.55
CA ILE A 28 -5.34 -16.62 -2.24
C ILE A 28 -5.57 -15.58 -3.35
N CYS A 29 -4.51 -14.92 -3.85
CA CYS A 29 -4.63 -13.99 -4.96
C CYS A 29 -5.22 -14.67 -6.21
N LEU A 30 -4.77 -15.87 -6.54
CA LEU A 30 -5.29 -16.63 -7.68
C LEU A 30 -6.75 -17.01 -7.49
N ASP A 31 -7.10 -17.59 -6.33
CA ASP A 31 -8.44 -18.13 -6.04
C ASP A 31 -9.50 -17.04 -6.02
N TYR A 32 -9.16 -15.87 -5.48
CA TYR A 32 -10.08 -14.74 -5.35
C TYR A 32 -9.89 -13.66 -6.41
N LYS A 33 -8.97 -13.87 -7.36
CA LYS A 33 -8.64 -12.91 -8.44
C LYS A 33 -8.30 -11.52 -7.90
N LEU A 34 -7.44 -11.48 -6.88
CA LEU A 34 -7.02 -10.23 -6.26
C LEU A 34 -5.91 -9.56 -7.07
N ASP A 35 -5.89 -8.23 -7.07
CA ASP A 35 -4.84 -7.44 -7.72
C ASP A 35 -3.49 -7.48 -6.97
N GLY A 36 -3.47 -7.97 -5.73
CA GLY A 36 -2.24 -8.10 -4.96
C GLY A 36 -2.46 -8.23 -3.46
N ILE A 37 -1.37 -8.07 -2.72
CA ILE A 37 -1.32 -8.18 -1.26
C ILE A 37 -0.81 -6.88 -0.66
N GLY A 38 -1.56 -6.36 0.31
CA GLY A 38 -1.12 -5.28 1.20
C GLY A 38 -0.75 -5.83 2.56
N PHE A 39 0.43 -5.47 3.05
CA PHE A 39 0.88 -5.77 4.40
C PHE A 39 0.75 -4.53 5.28
N ASP A 40 0.18 -4.73 6.46
CA ASP A 40 0.08 -3.75 7.53
C ASP A 40 0.51 -4.44 8.82
N ASP A 41 1.78 -4.29 9.17
CA ASP A 41 2.38 -4.97 10.32
C ASP A 41 2.74 -3.97 11.41
N GLU A 42 1.72 -3.40 11.99
CA GLU A 42 1.89 -2.53 13.14
C GLU A 42 2.27 -3.32 14.40
N TYR A 43 3.18 -2.80 15.19
CA TYR A 43 3.51 -3.32 16.53
C TYR A 43 4.07 -4.74 16.57
N SER A 44 4.75 -5.19 15.53
CA SER A 44 5.49 -6.45 15.54
C SER A 44 6.67 -6.41 16.51
N ARG A 45 6.39 -6.54 17.79
CA ARG A 45 7.38 -6.47 18.88
C ARG A 45 7.69 -7.82 19.51
N TYR A 46 6.90 -8.83 19.17
CA TYR A 46 6.99 -10.14 19.78
C TYR A 46 7.78 -11.11 18.92
N TYR A 47 8.63 -11.88 19.56
CA TYR A 47 9.40 -12.95 18.91
C TYR A 47 8.58 -14.24 18.95
N GLY A 48 8.09 -14.67 17.81
CA GLY A 48 7.51 -15.99 17.65
C GLY A 48 8.57 -17.10 17.89
N SER A 49 8.13 -18.32 18.04
CA SER A 49 8.99 -19.48 18.25
C SER A 49 8.87 -20.50 17.12
N GLY A 50 9.89 -21.35 16.99
CA GLY A 50 9.94 -22.40 15.97
C GLY A 50 10.43 -21.89 14.60
N LYS A 51 10.42 -22.77 13.62
CA LYS A 51 11.00 -22.51 12.30
C LYS A 51 10.31 -21.41 11.49
N TRP A 52 9.08 -21.07 11.84
CA TRP A 52 8.29 -20.02 11.16
C TRP A 52 8.80 -18.62 11.45
N PHE A 53 9.48 -18.41 12.57
CA PHE A 53 9.77 -17.08 13.07
C PHE A 53 11.26 -16.82 13.22
N ALA A 54 11.63 -15.57 12.98
CA ALA A 54 12.90 -14.95 13.34
C ALA A 54 12.62 -13.70 14.19
N GLY A 55 13.66 -12.97 14.57
CA GLY A 55 13.45 -11.67 15.21
C GLY A 55 12.87 -10.67 14.22
N PRO A 56 11.85 -9.88 14.60
CA PRO A 56 11.26 -8.86 13.73
C PRO A 56 12.31 -7.88 13.23
N SER A 57 12.31 -7.64 11.93
CA SER A 57 13.26 -6.72 11.29
C SER A 57 12.77 -6.26 9.91
N SER A 58 13.32 -5.14 9.43
CA SER A 58 13.09 -4.69 8.07
C SER A 58 13.59 -5.69 7.02
N GLN A 59 14.61 -6.48 7.35
CA GLN A 59 15.11 -7.55 6.48
C GLN A 59 14.06 -8.65 6.29
N GLN A 60 13.40 -9.09 7.37
CA GLN A 60 12.36 -10.11 7.29
C GLN A 60 11.10 -9.59 6.59
N ALA A 61 10.75 -8.33 6.80
CA ALA A 61 9.66 -7.69 6.07
C ALA A 61 9.95 -7.62 4.56
N ALA A 62 11.14 -7.19 4.18
CA ALA A 62 11.56 -7.15 2.78
C ALA A 62 11.57 -8.57 2.17
N ARG A 63 12.05 -9.57 2.92
CA ARG A 63 12.06 -10.98 2.49
C ARG A 63 10.64 -11.49 2.24
N LEU A 64 9.70 -11.24 3.12
CA LEU A 64 8.29 -11.63 2.93
C LEU A 64 7.69 -10.98 1.68
N CYS A 65 7.91 -9.67 1.47
CA CYS A 65 7.44 -8.98 0.27
C CYS A 65 8.02 -9.59 -1.00
N TYR A 66 9.33 -9.90 -1.00
CA TYR A 66 9.99 -10.56 -2.12
C TYR A 66 9.38 -11.92 -2.43
N GLU A 67 9.25 -12.80 -1.43
CA GLU A 67 8.70 -14.14 -1.63
C GLU A 67 7.24 -14.10 -2.09
N THR A 68 6.45 -13.16 -1.55
CA THR A 68 5.06 -12.96 -1.98
C THR A 68 4.99 -12.49 -3.42
N LYS A 69 5.77 -11.48 -3.82
CA LYS A 69 5.81 -10.98 -5.20
C LYS A 69 6.25 -12.06 -6.18
N LYS A 70 7.29 -12.82 -5.81
CA LYS A 70 7.80 -13.93 -6.61
C LYS A 70 6.72 -15.00 -6.81
N ALA A 71 6.10 -15.46 -5.75
CA ALA A 71 5.06 -16.49 -5.82
C ALA A 71 3.83 -16.03 -6.63
N MET A 72 3.41 -14.78 -6.47
CA MET A 72 2.31 -14.22 -7.28
C MET A 72 2.68 -14.13 -8.75
N LYS A 73 3.92 -13.72 -9.10
CA LYS A 73 4.38 -13.70 -10.50
C LYS A 73 4.41 -15.07 -11.14
N GLU A 74 4.70 -16.12 -10.36
CA GLU A 74 4.73 -17.51 -10.84
C GLU A 74 3.32 -18.09 -11.02
N LEU A 75 2.36 -17.67 -10.20
CA LEU A 75 1.04 -18.31 -10.10
C LEU A 75 -0.08 -17.53 -10.79
N CYS A 76 -0.08 -16.20 -10.69
CA CYS A 76 -1.16 -15.37 -11.23
C CYS A 76 -0.89 -14.96 -12.68
N PRO A 77 -1.86 -15.16 -13.60
CA PRO A 77 -1.67 -14.80 -15.03
C PRO A 77 -1.84 -13.30 -15.33
N TRP A 78 -2.02 -12.47 -14.32
CA TRP A 78 -2.12 -11.00 -14.41
C TRP A 78 -1.05 -10.33 -13.57
N GLU A 79 -0.85 -9.03 -13.79
CA GLU A 79 0.04 -8.23 -12.98
C GLU A 79 -0.50 -8.10 -11.55
N THR A 80 0.36 -8.36 -10.57
CA THR A 80 0.00 -8.29 -9.14
C THR A 80 0.87 -7.29 -8.41
N TRP A 81 0.33 -6.71 -7.33
CA TRP A 81 0.94 -5.65 -6.56
C TRP A 81 1.28 -6.11 -5.15
N VAL A 82 2.41 -5.64 -4.62
CA VAL A 82 2.76 -5.73 -3.20
C VAL A 82 2.76 -4.32 -2.63
N HIS A 83 1.91 -4.12 -1.66
CA HIS A 83 1.82 -2.89 -0.89
C HIS A 83 2.32 -3.13 0.53
N LEU A 84 3.11 -2.19 1.05
CA LEU A 84 3.63 -2.26 2.40
C LEU A 84 3.24 -0.99 3.15
N TYR A 85 2.37 -1.15 4.13
CA TYR A 85 1.94 -0.09 5.01
C TYR A 85 2.55 -0.27 6.39
N TYR A 86 3.00 0.84 6.97
CA TYR A 86 3.52 1.06 8.31
C TYR A 86 3.98 -0.21 9.04
N LEU A 87 5.21 -0.57 8.81
CA LEU A 87 5.90 -1.50 9.70
C LEU A 87 6.63 -0.68 10.76
N GLY A 88 6.42 -0.95 12.02
CA GLY A 88 7.12 -0.27 13.11
C GLY A 88 8.65 -0.40 13.03
N TYR A 89 9.16 -1.26 12.14
CA TYR A 89 10.57 -1.49 11.84
C TYR A 89 11.04 -0.88 10.52
N ILE A 90 10.13 -0.49 9.63
CA ILE A 90 10.45 0.22 8.39
C ILE A 90 10.23 1.71 8.61
N GLN A 91 11.16 2.38 9.23
CA GLN A 91 11.00 3.82 9.43
C GLN A 91 11.34 4.62 8.17
N SER A 92 12.49 4.37 7.58
CA SER A 92 12.97 5.15 6.43
C SER A 92 13.80 4.33 5.44
N SER A 93 13.94 3.03 5.64
CA SER A 93 14.82 2.19 4.83
C SER A 93 14.29 0.76 4.69
N LEU A 94 14.33 0.27 3.46
CA LEU A 94 14.11 -1.13 3.12
C LEU A 94 15.41 -1.71 2.58
N PRO A 95 15.91 -2.81 3.15
CA PRO A 95 17.11 -3.46 2.64
C PRO A 95 16.81 -4.26 1.37
N SER A 96 17.83 -4.46 0.55
CA SER A 96 17.81 -5.45 -0.51
C SER A 96 17.72 -6.87 0.05
N VAL A 97 17.14 -7.78 -0.71
CA VAL A 97 17.08 -9.20 -0.41
C VAL A 97 18.10 -9.94 -1.27
N PHE A 98 18.87 -10.82 -0.66
CA PHE A 98 19.87 -11.64 -1.38
C PHE A 98 19.37 -13.09 -1.46
N ILE A 99 19.25 -13.59 -2.69
CA ILE A 99 18.85 -14.97 -2.98
C ILE A 99 19.92 -15.60 -3.87
N ASP A 100 20.53 -16.67 -3.39
CA ASP A 100 21.59 -17.38 -4.12
C ASP A 100 22.73 -16.46 -4.59
N GLY A 101 23.04 -15.42 -3.78
CA GLY A 101 24.06 -14.43 -4.10
C GLY A 101 23.63 -13.32 -5.05
N VAL A 102 22.38 -13.31 -5.51
CA VAL A 102 21.80 -12.26 -6.34
C VAL A 102 21.09 -11.23 -5.47
N GLU A 103 21.43 -9.96 -5.67
CA GLU A 103 20.74 -8.85 -5.02
C GLU A 103 19.42 -8.51 -5.71
N HIS A 104 18.36 -8.41 -4.92
CA HIS A 104 17.05 -7.90 -5.35
C HIS A 104 16.73 -6.62 -4.57
N LYS A 105 16.52 -5.54 -5.28
CA LYS A 105 16.21 -4.23 -4.68
C LYS A 105 14.73 -4.15 -4.31
N PRO A 106 14.36 -3.43 -3.24
CA PRO A 106 12.96 -3.28 -2.81
C PRO A 106 12.00 -2.85 -3.93
N SER A 107 12.43 -1.93 -4.80
CA SER A 107 11.63 -1.48 -5.95
C SER A 107 11.35 -2.55 -7.01
N GLU A 108 11.95 -3.74 -6.93
CA GLU A 108 11.67 -4.85 -7.82
C GLU A 108 10.52 -5.74 -7.35
N PHE A 109 10.20 -5.67 -6.05
CA PHE A 109 9.20 -6.54 -5.43
C PHE A 109 8.19 -5.83 -4.52
N ILE A 110 8.36 -4.53 -4.26
CA ILE A 110 7.38 -3.70 -3.58
C ILE A 110 6.95 -2.60 -4.55
N ASP A 111 5.67 -2.53 -4.83
CA ASP A 111 5.11 -1.53 -5.75
C ASP A 111 4.79 -0.22 -5.02
N ASN A 112 4.28 -0.31 -3.80
CA ASN A 112 3.89 0.84 -3.01
C ASN A 112 4.30 0.68 -1.54
N VAL A 113 4.81 1.76 -0.94
CA VAL A 113 5.17 1.79 0.48
C VAL A 113 4.66 3.07 1.16
N CYS A 114 4.08 2.91 2.34
CA CYS A 114 3.74 4.01 3.22
C CYS A 114 4.50 3.85 4.54
N ALA A 115 5.49 4.69 4.77
CA ALA A 115 6.38 4.58 5.93
C ALA A 115 5.86 5.28 7.19
N ASP A 116 4.76 6.00 7.09
CA ASP A 116 4.27 6.82 8.21
C ASP A 116 2.75 6.76 8.37
N TYR A 117 2.36 6.77 9.63
CA TYR A 117 0.98 6.79 10.06
C TYR A 117 0.53 8.23 10.35
N GLY A 118 -0.01 8.87 9.35
CA GLY A 118 -0.55 10.23 9.45
C GLY A 118 0.51 11.31 9.37
N GLY A 119 0.49 12.10 8.33
CA GLY A 119 1.33 13.27 8.22
C GLY A 119 2.07 13.41 6.91
N SER A 120 3.27 13.96 7.00
CA SER A 120 4.04 14.42 5.85
C SER A 120 4.68 13.28 5.06
N ALA A 121 4.94 13.57 3.80
CA ALA A 121 5.68 12.69 2.90
C ALA A 121 7.01 12.21 3.48
N ARG A 122 7.28 10.92 3.39
CA ARG A 122 8.57 10.34 3.74
C ARG A 122 9.05 9.43 2.63
N PRO A 123 10.19 9.77 1.98
CA PRO A 123 10.84 8.83 1.09
C PRO A 123 11.36 7.63 1.89
N VAL A 124 11.28 6.45 1.29
CA VAL A 124 11.85 5.22 1.85
C VAL A 124 13.07 4.84 1.02
N ASN A 125 14.23 4.72 1.66
CA ASN A 125 15.43 4.28 0.98
C ASN A 125 15.26 2.87 0.42
N GLY A 126 15.73 2.64 -0.79
CA GLY A 126 15.49 1.40 -1.53
C GLY A 126 14.28 1.45 -2.45
N MET A 127 13.42 2.48 -2.30
CA MET A 127 12.25 2.73 -3.15
C MET A 127 12.44 4.01 -3.97
N GLY A 128 11.93 4.04 -5.20
CA GLY A 128 11.73 5.29 -5.92
C GLY A 128 10.58 6.11 -5.31
N LEU A 129 10.60 7.43 -5.44
CA LEU A 129 9.53 8.29 -4.90
C LEU A 129 8.15 7.92 -5.45
N SER A 130 8.07 7.45 -6.69
CA SER A 130 6.80 6.98 -7.30
C SER A 130 6.17 5.80 -6.55
N GLY A 131 6.95 4.98 -5.88
CA GLY A 131 6.47 3.92 -5.00
C GLY A 131 6.20 4.37 -3.56
N CYS A 132 6.56 5.60 -3.17
CA CYS A 132 6.38 6.12 -1.83
C CYS A 132 5.08 6.93 -1.71
N ALA A 133 4.40 6.80 -0.56
CA ALA A 133 3.28 7.68 -0.23
C ALA A 133 3.75 9.12 -0.01
N GLY A 134 3.14 10.05 -0.71
CA GLY A 134 3.40 11.48 -0.51
C GLY A 134 2.74 12.06 0.74
N ASN A 135 1.72 11.39 1.23
CA ASN A 135 1.02 11.75 2.47
C ASN A 135 0.23 10.55 2.99
N SER A 136 -0.02 10.53 4.28
CA SER A 136 -0.93 9.60 4.93
C SER A 136 -2.01 10.42 5.63
N ILE A 137 -3.22 10.39 5.07
CA ILE A 137 -4.35 11.19 5.55
C ILE A 137 -5.17 10.34 6.51
N GLN A 138 -5.18 10.76 7.77
CA GLN A 138 -6.05 10.16 8.78
C GLN A 138 -7.27 11.03 9.00
N LEU A 139 -8.36 10.66 8.39
CA LEU A 139 -9.59 11.46 8.40
C LEU A 139 -10.20 11.58 9.80
N ASN A 140 -10.11 10.52 10.61
CA ASN A 140 -10.61 10.52 11.98
C ASN A 140 -9.85 11.48 12.93
N TYR A 141 -8.63 11.88 12.57
CA TYR A 141 -7.84 12.88 13.31
C TYR A 141 -7.86 14.28 12.68
N GLY A 142 -8.65 14.46 11.61
CA GLY A 142 -8.78 15.76 10.95
C GLY A 142 -7.61 16.13 10.03
N TYR A 143 -6.70 15.20 9.72
CA TYR A 143 -5.65 15.43 8.74
C TYR A 143 -6.26 15.66 7.36
N SER A 144 -5.69 16.61 6.63
CA SER A 144 -6.20 17.02 5.32
C SER A 144 -5.06 17.43 4.40
N ILE A 145 -5.34 17.37 3.10
CA ILE A 145 -4.46 17.90 2.07
C ILE A 145 -5.22 18.88 1.18
N SER A 146 -4.56 19.95 0.78
CA SER A 146 -5.10 20.89 -0.23
C SER A 146 -4.75 20.42 -1.65
N SER A 147 -5.48 20.92 -2.65
CA SER A 147 -5.17 20.66 -4.06
C SER A 147 -3.76 21.09 -4.45
N SER A 148 -3.30 22.24 -3.93
CA SER A 148 -1.92 22.70 -4.14
C SER A 148 -0.89 21.80 -3.46
N GLY A 149 -1.19 21.29 -2.27
CA GLY A 149 -0.36 20.32 -1.57
C GLY A 149 -0.24 18.99 -2.32
N ALA A 150 -1.36 18.46 -2.81
CA ALA A 150 -1.37 17.25 -3.63
C ALA A 150 -0.55 17.44 -4.93
N LYS A 151 -0.72 18.59 -5.61
CA LYS A 151 0.06 18.94 -6.80
C LYS A 151 1.56 19.03 -6.49
N ALA A 152 1.93 19.63 -5.37
CA ALA A 152 3.32 19.74 -4.97
C ALA A 152 3.96 18.36 -4.74
N LEU A 153 3.26 17.43 -4.09
CA LEU A 153 3.73 16.06 -3.89
C LEU A 153 3.90 15.30 -5.21
N MET A 154 2.92 15.41 -6.11
CA MET A 154 3.00 14.83 -7.45
C MET A 154 4.21 15.39 -8.23
N ASN A 155 4.43 16.70 -8.18
CA ASN A 155 5.56 17.35 -8.85
C ASN A 155 6.92 16.95 -8.26
N GLN A 156 6.97 16.52 -7.00
CA GLN A 156 8.16 15.94 -6.36
C GLN A 156 8.42 14.49 -6.79
N GLY A 157 7.45 13.84 -7.42
CA GLY A 157 7.57 12.48 -7.91
C GLY A 157 6.92 11.41 -7.05
N TYR A 158 6.18 11.79 -5.99
CA TYR A 158 5.39 10.82 -5.22
C TYR A 158 4.24 10.25 -6.05
N GLY A 159 4.04 8.93 -5.99
CA GLY A 159 3.09 8.24 -6.85
C GLY A 159 1.68 8.11 -6.28
N TRP A 160 1.51 8.21 -4.97
CA TRP A 160 0.23 7.96 -4.34
C TRP A 160 0.07 8.64 -2.98
N ILE A 161 -1.15 8.62 -2.45
CA ILE A 161 -1.53 9.15 -1.13
C ILE A 161 -2.37 8.10 -0.44
N MET A 162 -2.09 7.81 0.82
CA MET A 162 -2.86 6.90 1.64
C MET A 162 -4.00 7.63 2.35
N TRP A 163 -5.16 7.00 2.41
CA TRP A 163 -6.26 7.41 3.29
C TRP A 163 -6.57 6.32 4.30
N PHE A 164 -6.69 6.74 5.53
CA PHE A 164 -7.19 5.90 6.61
C PHE A 164 -8.54 6.41 7.11
N ALA A 165 -9.43 5.48 7.48
CA ALA A 165 -10.77 5.77 8.01
C ALA A 165 -11.66 6.55 7.03
N PHE A 166 -11.63 6.19 5.74
CA PHE A 166 -12.58 6.70 4.76
C PHE A 166 -13.99 6.18 5.08
N ASP A 167 -14.92 7.09 5.40
CA ASP A 167 -16.31 6.75 5.68
C ASP A 167 -17.25 7.34 4.61
N PRO A 168 -17.68 6.55 3.63
CA PRO A 168 -18.62 6.98 2.63
C PRO A 168 -20.07 7.05 3.16
N SER A 169 -20.37 6.42 4.29
CA SER A 169 -21.73 6.38 4.85
C SER A 169 -22.17 7.70 5.48
N GLY A 170 -21.21 8.50 5.93
CA GLY A 170 -21.45 9.77 6.60
C GLY A 170 -21.87 9.65 8.07
N THR A 171 -21.71 8.47 8.66
CA THR A 171 -22.05 8.20 10.06
C THR A 171 -20.85 8.36 11.02
N GLY A 172 -19.66 8.63 10.48
CA GLY A 172 -18.43 8.77 11.23
C GLY A 172 -18.40 10.00 12.15
N THR A 173 -17.31 10.11 12.90
CA THR A 173 -17.04 11.23 13.80
C THR A 173 -16.99 12.58 13.07
N VAL A 174 -16.99 13.69 13.80
CA VAL A 174 -16.97 15.06 13.25
C VAL A 174 -15.88 15.27 12.17
N ASN A 175 -14.74 14.62 12.32
CA ASN A 175 -13.60 14.74 11.41
C ASN A 175 -13.59 13.68 10.29
N ASN A 176 -14.38 12.63 10.44
CA ASN A 176 -14.49 11.55 9.46
C ASN A 176 -15.94 11.43 8.96
N ASN A 177 -16.47 12.48 8.40
CA ASN A 177 -17.78 12.44 7.76
C ASN A 177 -17.63 12.40 6.23
N ARG A 178 -18.71 12.01 5.56
CA ARG A 178 -18.76 11.89 4.11
C ARG A 178 -18.30 13.14 3.38
N SER A 179 -18.72 14.31 3.85
CA SER A 179 -18.36 15.59 3.21
C SER A 179 -16.87 15.89 3.32
N HIS A 180 -16.25 15.58 4.46
CA HIS A 180 -14.81 15.75 4.65
C HIS A 180 -14.05 14.76 3.77
N SER A 181 -14.40 13.49 3.77
CA SER A 181 -13.79 12.45 2.95
C SER A 181 -13.87 12.79 1.46
N LEU A 182 -15.04 13.16 0.95
CA LEU A 182 -15.22 13.55 -0.44
C LEU A 182 -14.45 14.83 -0.80
N ARG A 183 -14.35 15.79 0.11
CA ARG A 183 -13.54 17.00 -0.10
C ARG A 183 -12.05 16.66 -0.24
N GLN A 184 -11.50 15.75 0.58
CA GLN A 184 -10.13 15.32 0.46
C GLN A 184 -9.87 14.60 -0.88
N PHE A 185 -10.78 13.76 -1.29
CA PHE A 185 -10.74 13.12 -2.61
C PHE A 185 -10.69 14.15 -3.75
N ARG A 186 -11.58 15.14 -3.68
CA ARG A 186 -11.61 16.24 -4.66
C ARG A 186 -10.28 17.01 -4.66
N ASN A 187 -9.76 17.37 -3.50
CA ASN A 187 -8.51 18.12 -3.39
C ASN A 187 -7.36 17.41 -4.08
N VAL A 188 -7.25 16.08 -3.90
CA VAL A 188 -6.21 15.29 -4.57
C VAL A 188 -6.48 15.20 -6.08
N ALA A 189 -7.70 14.92 -6.48
CA ALA A 189 -8.07 14.86 -7.90
C ALA A 189 -7.78 16.20 -8.63
N GLU A 190 -8.18 17.30 -8.04
CA GLU A 190 -7.92 18.65 -8.57
C GLU A 190 -6.43 19.00 -8.58
N GLY A 191 -5.66 18.51 -7.61
CA GLY A 191 -4.22 18.76 -7.55
C GLY A 191 -3.41 17.94 -8.54
N CYS A 192 -3.80 16.69 -8.79
CA CYS A 192 -3.00 15.72 -9.53
C CYS A 192 -3.44 15.52 -10.97
N TYR A 193 -4.69 15.81 -11.32
CA TYR A 193 -5.23 15.57 -12.67
C TYR A 193 -5.60 16.85 -13.39
N GLU A 194 -5.65 16.80 -14.71
CA GLU A 194 -6.09 17.95 -15.52
C GLU A 194 -7.59 18.25 -15.33
N GLN A 195 -7.96 19.51 -15.55
CA GLN A 195 -9.30 20.03 -15.26
C GLN A 195 -10.43 19.30 -16.02
N SER A 196 -10.15 18.73 -17.17
CA SER A 196 -11.12 17.94 -17.97
C SER A 196 -11.56 16.64 -17.30
N VAL A 197 -10.74 16.10 -16.38
CA VAL A 197 -11.04 14.89 -15.59
C VAL A 197 -11.60 15.26 -14.21
N ARG A 198 -11.54 16.55 -13.87
CA ARG A 198 -11.79 17.09 -12.53
C ARG A 198 -13.25 17.39 -12.23
N ASP A 199 -14.12 17.40 -13.22
CA ASP A 199 -15.55 17.63 -12.98
C ASP A 199 -16.20 16.32 -12.50
N PRO A 200 -16.58 16.24 -11.21
CA PRO A 200 -17.26 15.05 -10.69
C PRO A 200 -18.54 14.73 -11.48
N LYS A 201 -19.18 15.75 -12.07
CA LYS A 201 -20.33 15.54 -12.95
C LYS A 201 -19.94 14.80 -14.23
N ASN A 202 -18.76 15.10 -14.80
CA ASN A 202 -18.30 14.39 -15.99
C ASN A 202 -17.97 12.91 -15.72
N VAL A 203 -17.37 12.60 -14.56
CA VAL A 203 -17.12 11.21 -14.16
C VAL A 203 -18.45 10.50 -13.89
N TYR A 204 -19.36 11.15 -13.17
CA TYR A 204 -20.67 10.58 -12.85
C TYR A 204 -21.54 10.40 -14.12
N ASN A 205 -21.52 11.35 -15.03
CA ASN A 205 -22.23 11.24 -16.29
C ASN A 205 -21.65 10.15 -17.18
N LYS A 206 -20.33 10.03 -17.26
CA LYS A 206 -19.68 8.94 -18.01
C LYS A 206 -20.00 7.57 -17.47
N ILE A 207 -20.10 7.41 -16.15
CA ILE A 207 -20.54 6.17 -15.51
C ILE A 207 -22.01 5.89 -15.82
N SER A 208 -22.87 6.90 -15.70
CA SER A 208 -24.33 6.77 -15.95
C SER A 208 -24.66 6.55 -17.43
N GLU A 209 -23.83 7.03 -18.33
CA GLU A 209 -23.97 6.88 -19.77
C GLU A 209 -23.31 5.61 -20.32
N GLY A 210 -22.71 4.79 -19.44
CA GLY A 210 -21.96 3.58 -19.82
C GLY A 210 -20.68 3.87 -20.62
N GLN A 211 -20.22 5.13 -20.63
CA GLN A 211 -19.00 5.56 -21.33
C GLN A 211 -17.74 5.43 -20.48
N TYR A 212 -17.88 5.13 -19.19
CA TYR A 212 -16.77 4.78 -18.33
C TYR A 212 -16.59 3.27 -18.43
N ASP A 213 -15.66 2.88 -19.28
CA ASP A 213 -15.07 1.56 -19.25
C ASP A 213 -13.89 1.64 -18.27
N PRO A 214 -14.02 1.16 -17.02
CA PRO A 214 -12.83 0.93 -16.21
C PRO A 214 -11.96 0.00 -17.04
N ALA A 215 -10.70 0.38 -17.27
CA ALA A 215 -9.76 -0.44 -18.05
C ALA A 215 -10.03 -1.91 -17.71
N PRO A 216 -10.32 -2.76 -18.69
CA PRO A 216 -10.77 -4.10 -18.40
C PRO A 216 -9.69 -4.75 -17.55
N HIS A 217 -10.02 -5.05 -16.31
CA HIS A 217 -9.26 -6.05 -15.60
C HIS A 217 -9.29 -7.26 -16.52
N PRO A 218 -8.17 -7.82 -16.93
CA PRO A 218 -8.15 -8.99 -17.78
C PRO A 218 -8.75 -10.15 -16.98
N ILE A 219 -10.07 -10.14 -16.90
CA ILE A 219 -10.86 -11.28 -16.46
C ILE A 219 -11.09 -12.11 -17.73
N ASN A 220 -10.11 -12.89 -18.08
CA ASN A 220 -10.30 -14.02 -18.97
C ASN A 220 -10.23 -15.31 -18.17
#